data_3205c0d23ad9b17ec4569fa045c0bce7
#
_entry.id   3205c0d23ad9b17ec4569fa045c0bce7
#
_cell.length_a   1.000
_cell.length_b   1.000
_cell.length_c   1.000
_cell.angle_alpha   90.00
_cell.angle_beta   90.00
_cell.angle_gamma   90.00
#
_symmetry.space_group_name_H-M   'P 1'
#
loop_
_entity.id
_entity.type
_entity.pdbx_description
1 polymer ?
#
loop_
_entity_poly.entity_id
_entity_poly.type
_entity_poly.pdbx_seq_one_letter_code
_entity_poly.pdbx_strand_id
1 'polypeptide(L)'
;PIFMLAARFFVNFAFGDISKVALMVNAMSALLSAGTILLLFWTITHLVKKLVVSDDAEEVPLVKMLVIFGSGICGALAYTWSDTFWFSAVEGEVYAFSSFCTALVFWLILKWENRADKPHSDKYLILIAYVIGISIAVHLLNLLCIPAIALVIYYRLWKNTTANGSLVTLALSALVVGLILYGLVPGFIEVSQYFELFFVNVVGFSYNVGVLIYAVVAVAVFIWAIRSLYRQDNPSVIRMSVALSILVSGIPFIGDSLWIPVIIMAGVIAYLYMAKKLPVRILNLVVMSIFVIFIGYSSYALLLIRSSANPPMNQNAPDNVFALSSYLNREQYGERPLFYGQTNNSTVVYEVKSNGSVSPKFNPGKALYAKVVKTSPDQPDKYEITGYKKEYVMAPELNMLFPRIYSGQHTAAYADWIGGLQGRPVQATQYVSPDGEVIQTVDRIKPTMGESLRFFLVYQLNHMYWRYFMWNFAGRQNDIQGNGEVNHGNWISGIPFIDNPRLGDQSLLPYLYLLHLSEPTNRLSRA
;
A
#
# COMPACT_ATOMS: atom_id res chain seq x y z
N PRO A 1 3.08 -12.63 4.22
CA PRO A 1 2.89 -14.11 4.34
C PRO A 1 3.41 -14.88 3.12
N ILE A 2 3.07 -14.45 1.89
CA ILE A 2 3.49 -15.15 0.65
C ILE A 2 5.03 -15.19 0.50
N PHE A 3 5.73 -14.13 0.91
CA PHE A 3 7.19 -14.11 0.96
C PHE A 3 7.74 -15.27 1.81
N MET A 4 7.15 -15.51 2.98
CA MET A 4 7.57 -16.60 3.89
C MET A 4 7.32 -17.99 3.28
N LEU A 5 6.26 -18.16 2.49
CA LEU A 5 6.02 -19.40 1.76
C LEU A 5 7.09 -19.64 0.68
N ALA A 6 7.41 -18.60 -0.08
CA ALA A 6 8.47 -18.66 -1.08
C ALA A 6 9.83 -18.93 -0.44
N ALA A 7 10.16 -18.20 0.65
CA ALA A 7 11.40 -18.41 1.42
C ALA A 7 11.51 -19.85 1.94
N ARG A 8 10.41 -20.38 2.51
CA ARG A 8 10.38 -21.78 2.97
C ARG A 8 10.66 -22.79 1.84
N PHE A 9 10.15 -22.54 0.63
CA PHE A 9 10.47 -23.37 -0.52
C PHE A 9 11.96 -23.36 -0.81
N PHE A 10 12.59 -22.17 -0.84
CA PHE A 10 14.03 -22.04 -1.10
C PHE A 10 14.89 -22.65 0.02
N VAL A 11 14.48 -22.55 1.28
CA VAL A 11 15.20 -23.15 2.42
C VAL A 11 15.32 -24.67 2.30
N ASN A 12 14.44 -25.36 1.59
CA ASN A 12 14.60 -26.80 1.33
C ASN A 12 15.91 -27.14 0.60
N PHE A 13 16.46 -26.21 -0.19
CA PHE A 13 17.75 -26.38 -0.87
C PHE A 13 18.97 -26.22 0.06
N ALA A 14 18.76 -25.88 1.32
CA ALA A 14 19.82 -25.96 2.34
C ALA A 14 20.09 -27.40 2.81
N PHE A 15 19.25 -28.37 2.44
CA PHE A 15 19.37 -29.80 2.76
C PHE A 15 19.61 -30.07 4.26
N GLY A 16 18.97 -29.30 5.13
CA GLY A 16 19.08 -29.43 6.59
C GLY A 16 20.27 -28.68 7.22
N ASP A 17 21.11 -28.06 6.42
CA ASP A 17 22.23 -27.25 6.91
C ASP A 17 21.73 -25.85 7.33
N ILE A 18 21.64 -25.61 8.64
CA ILE A 18 21.12 -24.36 9.22
C ILE A 18 21.97 -23.16 8.79
N SER A 19 23.29 -23.34 8.60
CA SER A 19 24.20 -22.25 8.19
C SER A 19 23.88 -21.70 6.79
N LYS A 20 23.20 -22.48 5.95
CA LYS A 20 22.82 -22.11 4.57
C LYS A 20 21.41 -21.52 4.44
N VAL A 21 20.63 -21.49 5.51
CA VAL A 21 19.25 -20.98 5.47
C VAL A 21 19.18 -19.54 4.98
N ALA A 22 19.98 -18.64 5.55
CA ALA A 22 20.05 -17.25 5.12
C ALA A 22 20.49 -17.13 3.65
N LEU A 23 21.50 -17.90 3.24
CA LEU A 23 21.96 -17.93 1.85
C LEU A 23 20.84 -18.32 0.88
N MET A 24 20.00 -19.31 1.22
CA MET A 24 18.89 -19.72 0.35
C MET A 24 17.80 -18.66 0.25
N VAL A 25 17.51 -17.92 1.31
CA VAL A 25 16.56 -16.80 1.27
C VAL A 25 17.13 -15.64 0.44
N ASN A 26 18.42 -15.33 0.58
CA ASN A 26 19.09 -14.31 -0.25
C ASN A 26 19.13 -14.74 -1.72
N ALA A 27 19.38 -16.01 -2.01
CA ALA A 27 19.32 -16.55 -3.39
C ALA A 27 17.93 -16.40 -4.03
N MET A 28 16.85 -16.56 -3.24
CA MET A 28 15.50 -16.25 -3.69
C MET A 28 15.38 -14.78 -4.14
N SER A 29 15.85 -13.85 -3.31
CA SER A 29 15.82 -12.41 -3.63
C SER A 29 16.65 -12.11 -4.88
N ALA A 30 17.81 -12.71 -5.04
CA ALA A 30 18.66 -12.56 -6.22
C ALA A 30 17.97 -13.06 -7.50
N LEU A 31 17.30 -14.22 -7.45
CA LEU A 31 16.57 -14.77 -8.60
C LEU A 31 15.36 -13.89 -8.97
N LEU A 32 14.60 -13.40 -7.99
CA LEU A 32 13.49 -12.49 -8.23
C LEU A 32 13.97 -11.16 -8.82
N SER A 33 15.11 -10.64 -8.34
CA SER A 33 15.74 -9.45 -8.90
C SER A 33 16.24 -9.66 -10.33
N ALA A 34 16.86 -10.79 -10.64
CA ALA A 34 17.23 -11.14 -12.01
C ALA A 34 15.99 -11.22 -12.93
N GLY A 35 14.89 -11.79 -12.45
CA GLY A 35 13.60 -11.78 -13.15
C GLY A 35 13.06 -10.37 -13.37
N THR A 36 13.22 -9.46 -12.40
CA THR A 36 12.86 -8.05 -12.53
C THR A 36 13.63 -7.38 -13.66
N ILE A 37 14.94 -7.58 -13.72
CA ILE A 37 15.82 -7.02 -14.78
C ILE A 37 15.43 -7.57 -16.16
N LEU A 38 15.15 -8.86 -16.27
CA LEU A 38 14.69 -9.46 -17.52
C LEU A 38 13.37 -8.83 -17.99
N LEU A 39 12.40 -8.67 -17.12
CA LEU A 39 11.12 -8.04 -17.44
C LEU A 39 11.29 -6.55 -17.79
N LEU A 40 12.17 -5.85 -17.12
CA LEU A 40 12.51 -4.46 -17.43
C LEU A 40 13.16 -4.34 -18.82
N PHE A 41 14.11 -5.20 -19.13
CA PHE A 41 14.71 -5.27 -20.46
C PHE A 41 13.65 -5.47 -21.56
N TRP A 42 12.74 -6.43 -21.36
CA TRP A 42 11.64 -6.67 -22.31
C TRP A 42 10.68 -5.48 -22.40
N THR A 43 10.41 -4.81 -21.30
CA THR A 43 9.57 -3.62 -21.27
C THR A 43 10.20 -2.48 -22.07
N ILE A 44 11.47 -2.19 -21.83
CA ILE A 44 12.20 -1.13 -22.54
C ILE A 44 12.30 -1.44 -24.04
N THR A 45 12.72 -2.64 -24.39
CA THR A 45 12.83 -3.04 -25.83
C THR A 45 11.48 -2.97 -26.54
N HIS A 46 10.39 -3.33 -25.84
CA HIS A 46 9.04 -3.22 -26.38
C HIS A 46 8.63 -1.75 -26.63
N LEU A 47 8.85 -0.87 -25.66
CA LEU A 47 8.52 0.55 -25.79
C LEU A 47 9.37 1.24 -26.87
N VAL A 48 10.68 0.98 -26.89
CA VAL A 48 11.57 1.55 -27.91
C VAL A 48 11.21 1.05 -29.30
N LYS A 49 10.86 -0.24 -29.45
CA LYS A 49 10.36 -0.78 -30.72
C LYS A 49 9.16 0.01 -31.23
N LYS A 50 8.19 0.32 -30.38
CA LYS A 50 7.01 1.12 -30.75
C LYS A 50 7.36 2.55 -31.19
N LEU A 51 8.44 3.12 -30.64
CA LEU A 51 8.88 4.48 -30.99
C LEU A 51 9.65 4.55 -32.32
N VAL A 52 10.45 3.52 -32.62
CA VAL A 52 11.40 3.59 -33.75
C VAL A 52 10.99 2.76 -34.96
N VAL A 53 10.05 1.82 -34.82
CA VAL A 53 9.58 0.95 -35.89
C VAL A 53 8.14 1.31 -36.22
N SER A 54 7.83 1.66 -37.47
CA SER A 54 6.46 1.87 -37.95
C SER A 54 5.71 0.55 -38.01
N ASP A 55 4.38 0.59 -37.77
CA ASP A 55 3.53 -0.61 -37.73
C ASP A 55 3.51 -1.39 -39.07
N ASP A 56 3.77 -0.70 -40.20
CA ASP A 56 3.77 -1.26 -41.55
C ASP A 56 5.14 -1.80 -42.00
N ALA A 57 6.15 -1.79 -41.13
CA ALA A 57 7.50 -2.24 -41.50
C ALA A 57 7.57 -3.78 -41.58
N GLU A 58 7.82 -4.33 -42.77
CA GLU A 58 8.02 -5.77 -42.98
C GLU A 58 9.34 -6.26 -42.35
N GLU A 59 10.39 -5.42 -42.37
CA GLU A 59 11.69 -5.74 -41.80
C GLU A 59 12.18 -4.62 -40.88
N VAL A 60 12.92 -4.98 -39.83
CA VAL A 60 13.54 -4.04 -38.91
C VAL A 60 15.02 -3.88 -39.31
N PRO A 61 15.47 -2.70 -39.79
CA PRO A 61 16.87 -2.46 -40.12
C PRO A 61 17.82 -2.69 -38.94
N LEU A 62 19.06 -3.13 -39.22
CA LEU A 62 20.04 -3.45 -38.18
C LEU A 62 20.27 -2.27 -37.20
N VAL A 63 20.32 -1.04 -37.70
CA VAL A 63 20.48 0.17 -36.87
C VAL A 63 19.35 0.31 -35.86
N LYS A 64 18.09 0.09 -36.29
CA LYS A 64 16.94 0.11 -35.38
C LYS A 64 16.97 -1.04 -34.36
N MET A 65 17.43 -2.22 -34.77
CA MET A 65 17.63 -3.35 -33.84
C MET A 65 18.68 -3.01 -32.78
N LEU A 66 19.81 -2.40 -33.17
CA LEU A 66 20.85 -1.95 -32.24
C LEU A 66 20.31 -0.91 -31.25
N VAL A 67 19.50 0.04 -31.71
CA VAL A 67 18.83 1.03 -30.82
C VAL A 67 17.90 0.33 -29.85
N ILE A 68 17.07 -0.61 -30.30
CA ILE A 68 16.12 -1.32 -29.44
C ILE A 68 16.84 -2.13 -28.36
N PHE A 69 17.78 -2.98 -28.75
CA PHE A 69 18.48 -3.84 -27.80
C PHE A 69 19.48 -3.03 -26.94
N GLY A 70 20.19 -2.07 -27.53
CA GLY A 70 21.10 -1.17 -26.81
C GLY A 70 20.38 -0.39 -25.70
N SER A 71 19.22 0.20 -26.01
CA SER A 71 18.40 0.89 -25.00
C SER A 71 17.94 -0.05 -23.88
N GLY A 72 17.53 -1.27 -24.27
CA GLY A 72 17.13 -2.29 -23.29
C GLY A 72 18.27 -2.68 -22.36
N ILE A 73 19.47 -2.93 -22.92
CA ILE A 73 20.67 -3.27 -22.14
C ILE A 73 21.07 -2.11 -21.23
N CYS A 74 21.17 -0.89 -21.77
CA CYS A 74 21.56 0.28 -20.97
C CYS A 74 20.61 0.53 -19.81
N GLY A 75 19.29 0.49 -20.06
CA GLY A 75 18.30 0.72 -18.99
C GLY A 75 18.26 -0.41 -17.96
N ALA A 76 18.37 -1.67 -18.39
CA ALA A 76 18.43 -2.81 -17.50
C ALA A 76 19.71 -2.78 -16.62
N LEU A 77 20.86 -2.50 -17.20
CA LEU A 77 22.13 -2.39 -16.47
C LEU A 77 22.13 -1.20 -15.51
N ALA A 78 21.63 -0.03 -15.92
CA ALA A 78 21.53 1.13 -15.04
C ALA A 78 20.70 0.82 -13.78
N TYR A 79 19.60 0.08 -13.93
CA TYR A 79 18.80 -0.33 -12.79
C TYR A 79 19.48 -1.43 -11.97
N THR A 80 20.14 -2.38 -12.62
CA THR A 80 20.88 -3.47 -11.93
C THR A 80 21.90 -2.92 -10.95
N TRP A 81 22.64 -1.89 -11.35
CA TRP A 81 23.68 -1.28 -10.52
C TRP A 81 23.23 -0.10 -9.68
N SER A 82 21.93 0.22 -9.67
CA SER A 82 21.44 1.21 -8.72
C SER A 82 21.59 0.67 -7.29
N ASP A 83 22.01 1.54 -6.35
CA ASP A 83 22.39 1.19 -4.97
C ASP A 83 21.26 0.41 -4.26
N THR A 84 20.06 0.97 -4.23
CA THR A 84 18.91 0.36 -3.54
C THR A 84 18.49 -0.98 -4.13
N PHE A 85 18.52 -1.11 -5.47
CA PHE A 85 18.13 -2.37 -6.10
C PHE A 85 19.13 -3.48 -5.85
N TRP A 86 20.44 -3.14 -5.90
CA TRP A 86 21.51 -4.07 -5.60
C TRP A 86 21.40 -4.62 -4.18
N PHE A 87 21.19 -3.73 -3.19
CA PHE A 87 20.97 -4.15 -1.81
C PHE A 87 19.78 -5.09 -1.68
N SER A 88 18.63 -4.71 -2.26
CA SER A 88 17.43 -5.55 -2.23
C SER A 88 17.63 -6.92 -2.90
N ALA A 89 18.56 -7.02 -3.86
CA ALA A 89 18.85 -8.27 -4.55
C ALA A 89 19.65 -9.27 -3.70
N VAL A 90 20.45 -8.80 -2.74
CA VAL A 90 21.32 -9.65 -1.92
C VAL A 90 20.80 -9.88 -0.50
N GLU A 91 19.69 -9.25 -0.15
CA GLU A 91 19.05 -9.36 1.16
C GLU A 91 17.77 -10.19 1.10
N GLY A 92 17.51 -10.97 2.14
CA GLY A 92 16.27 -11.76 2.30
C GLY A 92 15.07 -10.91 2.67
N GLU A 93 14.79 -9.85 1.90
CA GLU A 93 13.77 -8.84 2.15
C GLU A 93 12.64 -8.86 1.11
N VAL A 94 11.51 -8.26 1.46
CA VAL A 94 10.29 -8.25 0.64
C VAL A 94 10.42 -7.42 -0.65
N TYR A 95 11.41 -6.52 -0.73
CA TYR A 95 11.52 -5.54 -1.82
C TYR A 95 11.85 -6.19 -3.16
N ALA A 96 12.72 -7.21 -3.19
CA ALA A 96 13.03 -7.96 -4.41
C ALA A 96 11.77 -8.60 -5.00
N PHE A 97 10.94 -9.23 -4.16
CA PHE A 97 9.68 -9.84 -4.58
C PHE A 97 8.66 -8.80 -5.05
N SER A 98 8.54 -7.69 -4.33
CA SER A 98 7.65 -6.58 -4.72
C SER A 98 8.05 -5.99 -6.06
N SER A 99 9.35 -5.75 -6.29
CA SER A 99 9.88 -5.25 -7.56
C SER A 99 9.61 -6.22 -8.71
N PHE A 100 9.74 -7.51 -8.49
CA PHE A 100 9.39 -8.53 -9.47
C PHE A 100 7.90 -8.50 -9.84
N CYS A 101 7.01 -8.41 -8.85
CA CYS A 101 5.57 -8.28 -9.10
C CYS A 101 5.26 -7.00 -9.91
N THR A 102 5.91 -5.88 -9.57
CA THR A 102 5.76 -4.61 -10.29
C THR A 102 6.19 -4.73 -11.75
N ALA A 103 7.38 -5.27 -12.01
CA ALA A 103 7.89 -5.46 -13.37
C ALA A 103 7.00 -6.43 -14.17
N LEU A 104 6.50 -7.48 -13.54
CA LEU A 104 5.60 -8.45 -14.16
C LEU A 104 4.27 -7.79 -14.56
N VAL A 105 3.68 -6.97 -13.69
CA VAL A 105 2.44 -6.23 -13.97
C VAL A 105 2.63 -5.28 -15.16
N PHE A 106 3.74 -4.52 -15.20
CA PHE A 106 4.04 -3.64 -16.33
C PHE A 106 4.24 -4.42 -17.63
N TRP A 107 4.92 -5.54 -17.60
CA TRP A 107 5.08 -6.38 -18.78
C TRP A 107 3.75 -6.97 -19.26
N LEU A 108 2.89 -7.41 -18.34
CA LEU A 108 1.57 -7.96 -18.65
C LEU A 108 0.63 -6.93 -19.27
N ILE A 109 0.63 -5.67 -18.80
CA ILE A 109 -0.22 -4.63 -19.40
C ILE A 109 0.21 -4.30 -20.84
N LEU A 110 1.51 -4.29 -21.13
CA LEU A 110 2.00 -4.14 -22.50
C LEU A 110 1.64 -5.32 -23.39
N LYS A 111 1.63 -6.56 -22.85
CA LYS A 111 1.12 -7.73 -23.56
C LYS A 111 -0.38 -7.63 -23.84
N TRP A 112 -1.15 -7.13 -22.89
CA TRP A 112 -2.57 -6.86 -23.09
C TRP A 112 -2.79 -5.80 -24.17
N GLU A 113 -2.08 -4.70 -24.11
CA GLU A 113 -2.20 -3.59 -25.06
C GLU A 113 -2.03 -4.06 -26.50
N ASN A 114 -1.04 -4.91 -26.79
CA ASN A 114 -0.80 -5.48 -28.11
C ASN A 114 -1.86 -6.48 -28.57
N ARG A 115 -2.69 -6.96 -27.67
CA ARG A 115 -3.69 -8.01 -27.93
C ARG A 115 -5.10 -7.60 -27.54
N ALA A 116 -5.33 -6.34 -27.21
CA ALA A 116 -6.61 -5.85 -26.67
C ALA A 116 -7.82 -6.17 -27.58
N ASP A 117 -7.59 -6.18 -28.91
CA ASP A 117 -8.63 -6.50 -29.90
C ASP A 117 -8.78 -8.01 -30.19
N LYS A 118 -7.91 -8.86 -29.62
CA LYS A 118 -7.95 -10.30 -29.83
C LYS A 118 -8.88 -10.98 -28.81
N PRO A 119 -9.53 -12.09 -29.19
CA PRO A 119 -10.30 -12.90 -28.26
C PRO A 119 -9.45 -13.30 -27.03
N HIS A 120 -10.07 -13.35 -25.86
CA HIS A 120 -9.45 -13.73 -24.58
C HIS A 120 -8.30 -12.83 -24.12
N SER A 121 -8.20 -11.59 -24.60
CA SER A 121 -7.20 -10.63 -24.13
C SER A 121 -7.38 -10.27 -22.63
N ASP A 122 -8.60 -10.30 -22.10
CA ASP A 122 -8.93 -9.99 -20.71
C ASP A 122 -8.20 -10.88 -19.69
N LYS A 123 -7.68 -12.06 -20.11
CA LYS A 123 -6.86 -12.92 -19.26
C LYS A 123 -5.62 -12.22 -18.69
N TYR A 124 -5.03 -11.28 -19.42
CA TYR A 124 -3.89 -10.50 -18.93
C TYR A 124 -4.30 -9.54 -17.82
N LEU A 125 -5.47 -8.89 -17.92
CA LEU A 125 -6.00 -8.01 -16.87
C LEU A 125 -6.35 -8.80 -15.61
N ILE A 126 -6.93 -9.99 -15.76
CA ILE A 126 -7.21 -10.91 -14.65
C ILE A 126 -5.91 -11.38 -13.99
N LEU A 127 -4.89 -11.71 -14.79
CA LEU A 127 -3.58 -12.09 -14.26
C LEU A 127 -2.90 -10.93 -13.54
N ILE A 128 -3.02 -9.69 -14.04
CA ILE A 128 -2.54 -8.48 -13.34
C ILE A 128 -3.24 -8.35 -11.98
N ALA A 129 -4.56 -8.51 -11.92
CA ALA A 129 -5.31 -8.45 -10.66
C ALA A 129 -4.85 -9.54 -9.67
N TYR A 130 -4.56 -10.75 -10.15
CA TYR A 130 -4.01 -11.83 -9.33
C TYR A 130 -2.62 -11.50 -8.77
N VAL A 131 -1.70 -10.98 -9.62
CA VAL A 131 -0.37 -10.56 -9.19
C VAL A 131 -0.44 -9.41 -8.20
N ILE A 132 -1.38 -8.46 -8.38
CA ILE A 132 -1.66 -7.42 -7.38
C ILE A 132 -2.10 -8.04 -6.06
N GLY A 133 -3.00 -9.02 -6.07
CA GLY A 133 -3.42 -9.75 -4.86
C GLY A 133 -2.26 -10.42 -4.12
N ILE A 134 -1.38 -11.10 -4.85
CA ILE A 134 -0.14 -11.68 -4.29
C ILE A 134 0.74 -10.58 -3.69
N SER A 135 0.92 -9.49 -4.42
CA SER A 135 1.80 -8.41 -4.02
C SER A 135 1.30 -7.67 -2.78
N ILE A 136 -0.01 -7.53 -2.56
CA ILE A 136 -0.58 -6.99 -1.32
C ILE A 136 -0.08 -7.80 -0.12
N ALA A 137 0.04 -9.10 -0.25
CA ALA A 137 0.54 -9.98 0.80
C ALA A 137 2.07 -9.96 0.98
N VAL A 138 2.80 -9.29 0.08
CA VAL A 138 4.25 -9.03 0.15
C VAL A 138 4.50 -7.60 0.58
N HIS A 139 4.07 -6.65 -0.25
CA HIS A 139 4.24 -5.21 -0.02
C HIS A 139 3.23 -4.42 -0.86
N LEU A 140 2.62 -3.38 -0.29
CA LEU A 140 1.57 -2.57 -0.94
C LEU A 140 2.06 -1.70 -2.12
N LEU A 141 3.37 -1.59 -2.33
CA LEU A 141 3.97 -0.71 -3.34
C LEU A 141 3.42 -0.95 -4.76
N ASN A 142 3.10 -2.20 -5.09
CA ASN A 142 2.59 -2.56 -6.42
C ASN A 142 1.23 -1.91 -6.76
N LEU A 143 0.46 -1.47 -5.77
CA LEU A 143 -0.79 -0.73 -6.02
C LEU A 143 -0.54 0.60 -6.77
N LEU A 144 0.67 1.16 -6.67
CA LEU A 144 1.07 2.36 -7.42
C LEU A 144 1.15 2.13 -8.93
N CYS A 145 1.12 0.87 -9.40
CA CYS A 145 1.02 0.55 -10.84
C CYS A 145 -0.37 0.83 -11.41
N ILE A 146 -1.42 0.83 -10.59
CA ILE A 146 -2.81 0.95 -11.04
C ILE A 146 -3.05 2.23 -11.88
N PRO A 147 -2.56 3.43 -11.50
CA PRO A 147 -2.68 4.61 -12.34
C PRO A 147 -2.05 4.46 -13.72
N ALA A 148 -0.87 3.85 -13.80
CA ALA A 148 -0.21 3.60 -15.09
C ALA A 148 -0.98 2.58 -15.94
N ILE A 149 -1.49 1.50 -15.33
CA ILE A 149 -2.34 0.50 -15.99
C ILE A 149 -3.60 1.18 -16.55
N ALA A 150 -4.25 2.02 -15.76
CA ALA A 150 -5.46 2.73 -16.16
C ALA A 150 -5.21 3.66 -17.36
N LEU A 151 -4.07 4.37 -17.39
CA LEU A 151 -3.69 5.19 -18.54
C LEU A 151 -3.43 4.35 -19.78
N VAL A 152 -2.73 3.22 -19.69
CA VAL A 152 -2.53 2.31 -20.84
C VAL A 152 -3.88 1.83 -21.39
N ILE A 153 -4.82 1.45 -20.50
CA ILE A 153 -6.17 1.04 -20.89
C ILE A 153 -6.91 2.20 -21.58
N TYR A 154 -6.84 3.40 -21.01
CA TYR A 154 -7.48 4.60 -21.57
C TYR A 154 -6.96 4.90 -22.96
N TYR A 155 -5.66 5.04 -23.15
CA TYR A 155 -5.06 5.34 -24.44
C TYR A 155 -5.24 4.24 -25.48
N ARG A 156 -5.45 2.99 -25.05
CA ARG A 156 -5.68 1.86 -25.97
C ARG A 156 -7.14 1.74 -26.42
N LEU A 157 -8.10 2.05 -25.54
CA LEU A 157 -9.52 1.82 -25.83
C LEU A 157 -10.22 3.04 -26.40
N TRP A 158 -9.76 4.26 -26.13
CA TRP A 158 -10.39 5.50 -26.63
C TRP A 158 -9.57 6.10 -27.77
N LYS A 159 -10.25 6.32 -28.91
CA LYS A 159 -9.62 6.92 -30.10
C LYS A 159 -9.35 8.43 -29.93
N ASN A 160 -10.25 9.15 -29.25
CA ASN A 160 -10.13 10.59 -29.01
C ASN A 160 -9.69 10.85 -27.57
N THR A 161 -8.41 10.69 -27.33
CA THR A 161 -7.83 10.94 -26.01
C THR A 161 -7.57 12.43 -25.79
N THR A 162 -7.80 12.92 -24.57
CA THR A 162 -7.60 14.31 -24.18
C THR A 162 -6.86 14.40 -22.85
N ALA A 163 -6.23 15.55 -22.57
CA ALA A 163 -5.59 15.81 -21.29
C ALA A 163 -6.57 15.68 -20.11
N ASN A 164 -7.79 16.23 -20.26
CA ASN A 164 -8.84 16.10 -19.24
C ASN A 164 -9.25 14.63 -19.03
N GLY A 165 -9.36 13.83 -20.11
CA GLY A 165 -9.63 12.40 -20.02
C GLY A 165 -8.53 11.65 -19.26
N SER A 166 -7.27 12.01 -19.46
CA SER A 166 -6.15 11.44 -18.70
C SER A 166 -6.21 11.80 -17.21
N LEU A 167 -6.56 13.06 -16.87
CA LEU A 167 -6.74 13.49 -15.48
C LEU A 167 -7.90 12.75 -14.81
N VAL A 168 -9.03 12.60 -15.50
CA VAL A 168 -10.17 11.81 -15.01
C VAL A 168 -9.77 10.34 -14.79
N THR A 169 -9.04 9.76 -15.73
CA THR A 169 -8.53 8.37 -15.60
C THR A 169 -7.61 8.21 -14.38
N LEU A 170 -6.72 9.18 -14.15
CA LEU A 170 -5.86 9.19 -12.95
C LEU A 170 -6.70 9.32 -11.67
N ALA A 171 -7.68 10.20 -11.64
CA ALA A 171 -8.57 10.36 -10.48
C ALA A 171 -9.37 9.07 -10.19
N LEU A 172 -9.93 8.43 -11.23
CA LEU A 172 -10.63 7.15 -11.10
C LEU A 172 -9.68 6.03 -10.65
N SER A 173 -8.44 6.00 -11.14
CA SER A 173 -7.46 5.02 -10.70
C SER A 173 -7.05 5.20 -9.24
N ALA A 174 -6.93 6.44 -8.76
CA ALA A 174 -6.70 6.74 -7.35
C ALA A 174 -7.89 6.29 -6.48
N LEU A 175 -9.13 6.45 -6.98
CA LEU A 175 -10.31 5.90 -6.32
C LEU A 175 -10.24 4.37 -6.22
N VAL A 176 -9.84 3.67 -7.30
CA VAL A 176 -9.68 2.20 -7.29
C VAL A 176 -8.63 1.78 -6.27
N VAL A 177 -7.49 2.47 -6.19
CA VAL A 177 -6.47 2.22 -5.15
C VAL A 177 -7.06 2.41 -3.75
N GLY A 178 -7.83 3.49 -3.54
CA GLY A 178 -8.53 3.75 -2.27
C GLY A 178 -9.54 2.65 -1.92
N LEU A 179 -10.34 2.17 -2.90
CA LEU A 179 -11.28 1.07 -2.71
C LEU A 179 -10.58 -0.25 -2.34
N ILE A 180 -9.40 -0.51 -2.87
CA ILE A 180 -8.61 -1.70 -2.49
C ILE A 180 -8.06 -1.54 -1.06
N LEU A 181 -7.44 -0.38 -0.75
CA LEU A 181 -6.77 -0.15 0.53
C LEU A 181 -7.74 -0.02 1.71
N TYR A 182 -8.86 0.67 1.52
CA TYR A 182 -9.80 0.99 2.60
C TYR A 182 -11.10 0.19 2.55
N GLY A 183 -11.42 -0.43 1.41
CA GLY A 183 -12.62 -1.24 1.23
C GLY A 183 -12.33 -2.73 1.16
N LEU A 184 -11.60 -3.18 0.13
CA LEU A 184 -11.43 -4.60 -0.15
C LEU A 184 -10.65 -5.32 0.96
N VAL A 185 -9.47 -4.79 1.33
CA VAL A 185 -8.56 -5.44 2.27
C VAL A 185 -9.12 -5.42 3.70
N PRO A 186 -9.45 -4.25 4.30
CA PRO A 186 -9.99 -4.21 5.66
C PRO A 186 -11.45 -4.65 5.74
N GLY A 187 -12.28 -4.32 4.74
CA GLY A 187 -13.71 -4.61 4.76
C GLY A 187 -14.03 -6.10 4.74
N PHE A 188 -13.25 -6.93 4.03
CA PHE A 188 -13.41 -8.38 4.10
C PHE A 188 -13.19 -8.90 5.52
N ILE A 189 -12.19 -8.40 6.21
CA ILE A 189 -11.91 -8.75 7.62
C ILE A 189 -13.03 -8.24 8.54
N GLU A 190 -13.51 -7.02 8.31
CA GLU A 190 -14.58 -6.43 9.12
C GLU A 190 -15.89 -7.24 9.02
N VAL A 191 -16.30 -7.61 7.81
CA VAL A 191 -17.49 -8.48 7.66
C VAL A 191 -17.26 -9.84 8.31
N SER A 192 -16.06 -10.40 8.22
CA SER A 192 -15.74 -11.68 8.88
C SER A 192 -15.84 -11.60 10.41
N GLN A 193 -15.60 -10.43 11.03
CA GLN A 193 -15.82 -10.22 12.48
C GLN A 193 -17.29 -10.36 12.88
N TYR A 194 -18.23 -9.86 12.07
CA TYR A 194 -19.67 -10.04 12.33
C TYR A 194 -20.08 -11.51 12.26
N PHE A 195 -19.55 -12.25 11.26
CA PHE A 195 -19.78 -13.69 11.17
C PHE A 195 -19.17 -14.42 12.37
N GLU A 196 -17.97 -14.06 12.77
CA GLU A 196 -17.30 -14.67 13.91
C GLU A 196 -18.12 -14.47 15.20
N LEU A 197 -18.55 -13.24 15.50
CA LEU A 197 -19.37 -12.95 16.67
C LEU A 197 -20.69 -13.72 16.65
N PHE A 198 -21.36 -13.81 15.51
CA PHE A 198 -22.61 -14.54 15.40
C PHE A 198 -22.41 -16.03 15.64
N PHE A 199 -21.47 -16.67 14.95
CA PHE A 199 -21.30 -18.11 15.04
C PHE A 199 -20.67 -18.56 16.37
N VAL A 200 -19.78 -17.78 16.97
CA VAL A 200 -19.17 -18.11 18.25
C VAL A 200 -20.09 -17.75 19.41
N ASN A 201 -20.59 -16.51 19.49
CA ASN A 201 -21.32 -16.04 20.65
C ASN A 201 -22.81 -16.45 20.67
N VAL A 202 -23.43 -16.64 19.48
CA VAL A 202 -24.88 -16.96 19.39
C VAL A 202 -25.08 -18.44 19.09
N VAL A 203 -24.33 -19.01 18.14
CA VAL A 203 -24.48 -20.42 17.74
C VAL A 203 -23.65 -21.35 18.64
N GLY A 204 -22.58 -20.87 19.28
CA GLY A 204 -21.71 -21.64 20.16
C GLY A 204 -20.62 -22.45 19.47
N PHE A 205 -20.19 -22.04 18.26
CA PHE A 205 -19.08 -22.67 17.57
C PHE A 205 -17.73 -22.24 18.17
N SER A 206 -16.68 -23.01 17.83
CA SER A 206 -15.30 -22.69 18.24
C SER A 206 -14.77 -21.43 17.56
N TYR A 207 -13.78 -20.79 18.18
CA TYR A 207 -13.09 -19.63 17.61
C TYR A 207 -12.62 -19.84 16.18
N ASN A 208 -12.71 -18.81 15.35
CA ASN A 208 -12.36 -18.75 13.95
C ASN A 208 -13.25 -19.57 12.98
N VAL A 209 -14.28 -20.28 13.46
CA VAL A 209 -15.22 -21.01 12.61
C VAL A 209 -16.12 -20.05 11.84
N GLY A 210 -16.54 -18.94 12.43
CA GLY A 210 -17.33 -17.90 11.77
C GLY A 210 -16.59 -17.28 10.59
N VAL A 211 -15.29 -17.02 10.74
CA VAL A 211 -14.42 -16.54 9.66
C VAL A 211 -14.35 -17.53 8.50
N LEU A 212 -14.19 -18.82 8.81
CA LEU A 212 -14.15 -19.89 7.79
C LEU A 212 -15.49 -19.98 7.04
N ILE A 213 -16.61 -19.93 7.74
CA ILE A 213 -17.94 -19.95 7.13
C ILE A 213 -18.11 -18.77 6.19
N TYR A 214 -17.74 -17.55 6.62
CA TYR A 214 -17.78 -16.38 5.76
C TYR A 214 -16.91 -16.54 4.50
N ALA A 215 -15.70 -17.03 4.64
CA ALA A 215 -14.80 -17.28 3.50
C ALA A 215 -15.42 -18.26 2.49
N VAL A 216 -16.04 -19.36 2.96
CA VAL A 216 -16.75 -20.32 2.11
C VAL A 216 -17.95 -19.69 1.42
N VAL A 217 -18.77 -18.91 2.14
CA VAL A 217 -19.90 -18.18 1.56
C VAL A 217 -19.45 -17.19 0.50
N ALA A 218 -18.40 -16.41 0.77
CA ALA A 218 -17.85 -15.46 -0.19
C ALA A 218 -17.38 -16.17 -1.48
N VAL A 219 -16.60 -17.25 -1.36
CA VAL A 219 -16.16 -18.06 -2.51
C VAL A 219 -17.36 -18.61 -3.31
N ALA A 220 -18.37 -19.13 -2.64
CA ALA A 220 -19.58 -19.67 -3.29
C ALA A 220 -20.33 -18.57 -4.07
N VAL A 221 -20.47 -17.37 -3.49
CA VAL A 221 -21.12 -16.22 -4.14
C VAL A 221 -20.31 -15.76 -5.36
N PHE A 222 -18.98 -15.65 -5.25
CA PHE A 222 -18.14 -15.30 -6.40
C PHE A 222 -18.24 -16.34 -7.52
N ILE A 223 -18.18 -17.65 -7.22
CA ILE A 223 -18.34 -18.71 -8.21
C ILE A 223 -19.71 -18.61 -8.87
N TRP A 224 -20.76 -18.36 -8.12
CA TRP A 224 -22.11 -18.16 -8.65
C TRP A 224 -22.18 -16.95 -9.58
N ALA A 225 -21.64 -15.80 -9.19
CA ALA A 225 -21.61 -14.58 -10.01
C ALA A 225 -20.83 -14.80 -11.31
N ILE A 226 -19.64 -15.40 -11.24
CA ILE A 226 -18.81 -15.72 -12.41
C ILE A 226 -19.56 -16.68 -13.35
N ARG A 227 -20.18 -17.73 -12.81
CA ARG A 227 -20.94 -18.71 -13.58
C ARG A 227 -22.16 -18.07 -14.28
N SER A 228 -22.92 -17.22 -13.56
CA SER A 228 -24.10 -16.54 -14.12
C SER A 228 -23.71 -15.57 -15.25
N LEU A 229 -22.60 -14.84 -15.09
CA LEU A 229 -22.05 -13.95 -16.12
C LEU A 229 -21.53 -14.73 -17.34
N TYR A 230 -20.85 -15.84 -17.11
CA TYR A 230 -20.31 -16.67 -18.19
C TYR A 230 -21.42 -17.38 -19.00
N ARG A 231 -22.47 -17.86 -18.33
CA ARG A 231 -23.62 -18.52 -18.97
C ARG A 231 -24.60 -17.52 -19.58
N GLN A 232 -24.46 -16.24 -19.29
CA GLN A 232 -25.42 -15.20 -19.66
C GLN A 232 -26.84 -15.53 -19.18
N ASP A 233 -26.95 -15.93 -17.91
CA ASP A 233 -28.21 -16.25 -17.26
C ASP A 233 -29.21 -15.09 -17.32
N ASN A 234 -30.44 -15.28 -16.82
CA ASN A 234 -31.45 -14.24 -16.74
C ASN A 234 -30.87 -12.96 -16.09
N PRO A 235 -31.12 -11.75 -16.67
CA PRO A 235 -30.61 -10.48 -16.13
C PRO A 235 -30.83 -10.27 -14.64
N SER A 236 -31.92 -10.77 -14.06
CA SER A 236 -32.19 -10.67 -12.62
C SER A 236 -31.21 -11.53 -11.80
N VAL A 237 -30.83 -12.71 -12.28
CA VAL A 237 -29.85 -13.58 -11.63
C VAL A 237 -28.46 -12.94 -11.68
N ILE A 238 -28.09 -12.35 -12.83
CA ILE A 238 -26.81 -11.65 -12.99
C ILE A 238 -26.76 -10.45 -12.02
N ARG A 239 -27.82 -9.61 -11.98
CA ARG A 239 -27.89 -8.45 -11.07
C ARG A 239 -27.72 -8.86 -9.62
N MET A 240 -28.45 -9.87 -9.20
CA MET A 240 -28.41 -10.36 -7.81
C MET A 240 -27.03 -10.94 -7.46
N SER A 241 -26.50 -11.82 -8.28
CA SER A 241 -25.21 -12.47 -8.02
C SER A 241 -24.04 -11.46 -8.01
N VAL A 242 -24.04 -10.47 -8.92
CA VAL A 242 -23.05 -9.40 -8.95
C VAL A 242 -23.19 -8.49 -7.72
N ALA A 243 -24.41 -8.06 -7.37
CA ALA A 243 -24.63 -7.23 -6.18
C ALA A 243 -24.16 -7.95 -4.90
N LEU A 244 -24.48 -9.25 -4.75
CA LEU A 244 -24.02 -10.05 -3.62
C LEU A 244 -22.51 -10.25 -3.62
N SER A 245 -21.87 -10.43 -4.78
CA SER A 245 -20.40 -10.54 -4.84
C SER A 245 -19.69 -9.25 -4.38
N ILE A 246 -20.25 -8.08 -4.70
CA ILE A 246 -19.75 -6.80 -4.20
C ILE A 246 -19.99 -6.67 -2.69
N LEU A 247 -21.16 -7.07 -2.19
CA LEU A 247 -21.46 -7.05 -0.76
C LEU A 247 -20.48 -7.93 0.04
N VAL A 248 -20.30 -9.20 -0.38
CA VAL A 248 -19.39 -10.13 0.31
C VAL A 248 -17.92 -9.86 0.02
N SER A 249 -17.59 -8.92 -0.85
CA SER A 249 -16.20 -8.48 -1.03
C SER A 249 -15.69 -7.61 0.11
N GLY A 250 -16.57 -7.06 0.95
CA GLY A 250 -16.22 -6.09 1.98
C GLY A 250 -16.07 -4.65 1.47
N ILE A 251 -15.98 -4.43 0.15
CA ILE A 251 -15.81 -3.08 -0.43
C ILE A 251 -16.82 -2.05 0.10
N PRO A 252 -18.10 -2.36 0.32
CA PRO A 252 -19.04 -1.37 0.85
C PRO A 252 -18.74 -0.93 2.29
N PHE A 253 -18.00 -1.73 3.07
CA PHE A 253 -17.73 -1.50 4.50
C PHE A 253 -16.48 -0.62 4.67
N ILE A 254 -16.54 0.62 4.15
CA ILE A 254 -15.47 1.62 4.28
C ILE A 254 -15.78 2.53 5.47
N GLY A 255 -14.83 2.61 6.42
CA GLY A 255 -14.99 3.41 7.63
C GLY A 255 -15.98 2.79 8.64
N ASP A 256 -16.34 3.57 9.65
CA ASP A 256 -17.06 3.05 10.83
C ASP A 256 -18.58 3.32 10.80
N SER A 257 -19.09 3.93 9.73
CA SER A 257 -20.50 4.29 9.60
C SER A 257 -21.32 3.17 8.97
N LEU A 258 -22.37 2.74 9.63
CA LEU A 258 -23.33 1.75 9.10
C LEU A 258 -24.12 2.24 7.88
N TRP A 259 -24.19 3.53 7.65
CA TRP A 259 -24.89 4.09 6.49
C TRP A 259 -24.09 4.01 5.20
N ILE A 260 -22.75 3.99 5.27
CA ILE A 260 -21.90 3.93 4.08
C ILE A 260 -22.13 2.65 3.26
N PRO A 261 -22.14 1.44 3.86
CA PRO A 261 -22.49 0.21 3.15
C PRO A 261 -23.87 0.27 2.48
N VAL A 262 -24.85 0.83 3.16
CA VAL A 262 -26.23 0.96 2.63
C VAL A 262 -26.23 1.87 1.41
N ILE A 263 -25.59 3.03 1.46
CA ILE A 263 -25.51 3.99 0.36
C ILE A 263 -24.77 3.39 -0.84
N ILE A 264 -23.61 2.76 -0.61
CA ILE A 264 -22.81 2.12 -1.68
C ILE A 264 -23.64 1.02 -2.35
N MET A 265 -24.27 0.14 -1.56
CA MET A 265 -25.07 -0.96 -2.10
C MET A 265 -26.32 -0.46 -2.83
N ALA A 266 -26.98 0.59 -2.33
CA ALA A 266 -28.10 1.23 -3.04
C ALA A 266 -27.64 1.78 -4.40
N GLY A 267 -26.47 2.43 -4.46
CA GLY A 267 -25.89 2.90 -5.71
C GLY A 267 -25.55 1.77 -6.69
N VAL A 268 -24.95 0.68 -6.21
CA VAL A 268 -24.65 -0.52 -7.02
C VAL A 268 -25.93 -1.14 -7.57
N ILE A 269 -26.94 -1.33 -6.74
CA ILE A 269 -28.22 -1.91 -7.14
C ILE A 269 -28.92 -0.97 -8.14
N ALA A 270 -28.97 0.34 -7.85
CA ALA A 270 -29.55 1.32 -8.75
C ALA A 270 -28.86 1.27 -10.14
N TYR A 271 -27.53 1.28 -10.19
CA TYR A 271 -26.79 1.14 -11.44
C TYR A 271 -27.16 -0.13 -12.22
N LEU A 272 -27.17 -1.29 -11.53
CA LEU A 272 -27.46 -2.59 -12.15
C LEU A 272 -28.90 -2.66 -12.70
N TYR A 273 -29.87 -2.02 -12.03
CA TYR A 273 -31.27 -2.03 -12.45
C TYR A 273 -31.63 -0.92 -13.44
N MET A 274 -30.97 0.24 -13.39
CA MET A 274 -31.16 1.34 -14.35
C MET A 274 -30.44 1.08 -15.69
N ALA A 275 -29.43 0.22 -15.73
CA ALA A 275 -28.73 -0.13 -16.95
C ALA A 275 -29.68 -0.85 -17.91
N LYS A 276 -30.04 -0.18 -19.03
CA LYS A 276 -30.89 -0.77 -20.10
C LYS A 276 -30.25 -2.02 -20.69
N LYS A 277 -28.92 -2.08 -20.77
CA LYS A 277 -28.14 -3.23 -21.26
C LYS A 277 -26.96 -3.46 -20.30
N LEU A 278 -26.91 -4.63 -19.70
CA LEU A 278 -25.83 -4.98 -18.76
C LEU A 278 -24.50 -5.15 -19.52
N PRO A 279 -23.43 -4.49 -19.10
CA PRO A 279 -22.10 -4.67 -19.70
C PRO A 279 -21.43 -5.95 -19.17
N VAL A 280 -21.94 -7.11 -19.59
CA VAL A 280 -21.56 -8.43 -19.03
C VAL A 280 -20.05 -8.65 -19.02
N ARG A 281 -19.33 -8.24 -20.09
CA ARG A 281 -17.87 -8.36 -20.15
C ARG A 281 -17.18 -7.56 -19.04
N ILE A 282 -17.61 -6.32 -18.82
CA ILE A 282 -17.03 -5.45 -17.76
C ILE A 282 -17.35 -6.01 -16.38
N LEU A 283 -18.60 -6.41 -16.14
CA LEU A 283 -19.01 -7.02 -14.87
C LEU A 283 -18.23 -8.29 -14.59
N ASN A 284 -18.04 -9.14 -15.60
CA ASN A 284 -17.23 -10.36 -15.46
C ASN A 284 -15.76 -10.00 -15.12
N LEU A 285 -15.17 -9.02 -15.80
CA LEU A 285 -13.82 -8.59 -15.52
C LEU A 285 -13.68 -8.06 -14.08
N VAL A 286 -14.63 -7.24 -13.61
CA VAL A 286 -14.63 -6.71 -12.24
C VAL A 286 -14.76 -7.82 -11.20
N VAL A 287 -15.78 -8.69 -11.34
CA VAL A 287 -16.02 -9.79 -10.40
C VAL A 287 -14.84 -10.77 -10.35
N MET A 288 -14.30 -11.13 -11.52
CA MET A 288 -13.12 -12.00 -11.63
C MET A 288 -11.89 -11.34 -11.01
N SER A 289 -11.67 -10.04 -11.26
CA SER A 289 -10.52 -9.31 -10.71
C SER A 289 -10.58 -9.27 -9.17
N ILE A 290 -11.73 -8.96 -8.59
CA ILE A 290 -11.91 -8.98 -7.13
C ILE A 290 -11.65 -10.41 -6.60
N PHE A 291 -12.20 -11.42 -7.23
CA PHE A 291 -12.05 -12.80 -6.79
C PHE A 291 -10.59 -13.27 -6.83
N VAL A 292 -9.85 -12.99 -7.90
CA VAL A 292 -8.44 -13.40 -7.99
C VAL A 292 -7.53 -12.58 -7.07
N ILE A 293 -7.88 -11.31 -6.76
CA ILE A 293 -7.20 -10.53 -5.71
C ILE A 293 -7.36 -11.26 -4.36
N PHE A 294 -8.56 -11.74 -4.02
CA PHE A 294 -8.77 -12.52 -2.80
C PHE A 294 -7.96 -13.81 -2.78
N ILE A 295 -7.86 -14.52 -3.91
CA ILE A 295 -7.02 -15.72 -3.98
C ILE A 295 -5.55 -15.36 -3.68
N GLY A 296 -5.01 -14.29 -4.28
CA GLY A 296 -3.66 -13.81 -3.99
C GLY A 296 -3.48 -13.37 -2.53
N TYR A 297 -4.45 -12.64 -2.00
CA TYR A 297 -4.47 -12.11 -0.65
C TYR A 297 -4.73 -13.19 0.43
N SER A 298 -5.34 -14.33 0.07
CA SER A 298 -5.73 -15.40 1.03
C SER A 298 -4.56 -15.94 1.86
N SER A 299 -3.32 -15.71 1.44
CA SER A 299 -2.13 -16.07 2.23
C SER A 299 -2.08 -15.42 3.62
N TYR A 300 -2.85 -14.35 3.86
CA TYR A 300 -2.99 -13.77 5.20
C TYR A 300 -3.69 -14.71 6.20
N ALA A 301 -4.48 -15.67 5.74
CA ALA A 301 -5.03 -16.73 6.60
C ALA A 301 -3.93 -17.52 7.32
N LEU A 302 -2.72 -17.60 6.73
CA LEU A 302 -1.57 -18.23 7.38
C LEU A 302 -1.12 -17.51 8.65
N LEU A 303 -1.33 -16.19 8.76
CA LEU A 303 -1.02 -15.45 9.98
C LEU A 303 -1.91 -15.94 11.12
N LEU A 304 -3.22 -16.03 10.86
CA LEU A 304 -4.20 -16.53 11.82
C LEU A 304 -3.86 -17.95 12.27
N ILE A 305 -3.63 -18.86 11.31
CA ILE A 305 -3.32 -20.27 11.58
C ILE A 305 -1.99 -20.41 12.36
N ARG A 306 -0.96 -19.65 11.97
CA ARG A 306 0.35 -19.75 12.63
C ARG A 306 0.35 -19.11 14.01
N SER A 307 -0.33 -17.98 14.17
CA SER A 307 -0.48 -17.31 15.45
C SER A 307 -1.26 -18.16 16.46
N SER A 308 -2.29 -18.90 16.01
CA SER A 308 -3.05 -19.83 16.85
C SER A 308 -2.20 -20.98 17.40
N ALA A 309 -1.06 -21.30 16.73
CA ALA A 309 -0.08 -22.28 17.22
C ALA A 309 0.90 -21.71 18.25
N ASN A 310 0.77 -20.43 18.61
CA ASN A 310 1.57 -19.69 19.60
C ASN A 310 3.10 -19.87 19.42
N PRO A 311 3.68 -19.47 18.28
CA PRO A 311 5.11 -19.60 18.02
C PRO A 311 5.93 -18.69 18.94
N PRO A 312 7.23 -18.96 19.16
CA PRO A 312 8.11 -18.15 20.03
C PRO A 312 8.14 -16.66 19.68
N MET A 313 8.02 -16.32 18.38
CA MET A 313 7.87 -14.95 17.89
C MET A 313 6.47 -14.77 17.30
N ASN A 314 5.58 -14.17 18.06
CA ASN A 314 4.19 -13.95 17.71
C ASN A 314 3.81 -12.47 17.90
N GLN A 315 4.35 -11.59 17.05
CA GLN A 315 4.14 -10.14 17.16
C GLN A 315 2.65 -9.80 17.00
N ASN A 316 2.09 -9.07 17.97
CA ASN A 316 0.68 -8.69 18.06
C ASN A 316 -0.31 -9.87 18.12
N ALA A 317 0.15 -11.10 18.22
CA ALA A 317 -0.64 -12.32 18.40
C ALA A 317 -1.96 -12.33 17.59
N PRO A 318 -1.92 -12.26 16.23
CA PRO A 318 -3.13 -12.22 15.39
C PRO A 318 -3.79 -13.61 15.31
N ASP A 319 -4.15 -14.19 16.47
CA ASP A 319 -4.73 -15.53 16.62
C ASP A 319 -6.26 -15.57 16.45
N ASN A 320 -6.86 -14.41 16.26
CA ASN A 320 -8.28 -14.24 15.96
C ASN A 320 -8.49 -13.07 15.00
N VAL A 321 -9.69 -12.96 14.45
CA VAL A 321 -9.99 -11.95 13.41
C VAL A 321 -9.90 -10.51 13.90
N PHE A 322 -10.14 -10.23 15.18
CA PHE A 322 -10.05 -8.89 15.76
C PHE A 322 -8.58 -8.45 15.87
N ALA A 323 -7.73 -9.31 16.41
CA ALA A 323 -6.30 -9.08 16.49
C ALA A 323 -5.67 -9.00 15.07
N LEU A 324 -6.15 -9.84 14.12
CA LEU A 324 -5.73 -9.76 12.72
C LEU A 324 -6.10 -8.42 12.08
N SER A 325 -7.29 -7.88 12.38
CA SER A 325 -7.71 -6.55 11.89
C SER A 325 -6.78 -5.45 12.38
N SER A 326 -6.48 -5.42 13.68
CA SER A 326 -5.55 -4.47 14.28
C SER A 326 -4.14 -4.57 13.68
N TYR A 327 -3.66 -5.80 13.45
CA TYR A 327 -2.38 -6.06 12.80
C TYR A 327 -2.34 -5.52 11.36
N LEU A 328 -3.38 -5.77 10.55
CA LEU A 328 -3.45 -5.34 9.15
C LEU A 328 -3.61 -3.82 9.02
N ASN A 329 -4.38 -3.21 9.90
CA ASN A 329 -4.54 -1.76 9.99
C ASN A 329 -3.30 -1.06 10.57
N ARG A 330 -2.29 -1.83 11.01
CA ARG A 330 -1.03 -1.30 11.56
C ARG A 330 -1.25 -0.33 12.73
N GLU A 331 -2.26 -0.56 13.55
CA GLU A 331 -2.67 0.35 14.63
C GLU A 331 -1.54 0.65 15.63
N GLN A 332 -0.61 -0.28 15.81
CA GLN A 332 0.58 -0.11 16.67
C GLN A 332 1.50 1.05 16.26
N TYR A 333 1.44 1.49 15.00
CA TYR A 333 2.30 2.58 14.50
C TYR A 333 1.64 3.96 14.62
N GLY A 334 0.40 4.02 15.14
CA GLY A 334 -0.39 5.24 15.22
C GLY A 334 -0.83 5.78 13.86
N GLU A 335 -1.64 6.81 13.91
CA GLU A 335 -2.18 7.47 12.72
C GLU A 335 -1.43 8.76 12.42
N ARG A 336 -1.25 9.05 11.14
CA ARG A 336 -0.64 10.29 10.63
C ARG A 336 -1.65 11.00 9.74
N PRO A 337 -1.94 12.28 10.00
CA PRO A 337 -2.89 13.02 9.16
C PRO A 337 -2.32 13.21 7.76
N LEU A 338 -3.01 12.71 6.74
CA LEU A 338 -2.54 12.80 5.36
C LEU A 338 -3.06 14.05 4.64
N PHE A 339 -4.37 14.27 4.67
CA PHE A 339 -5.03 15.38 3.98
C PHE A 339 -5.53 16.47 4.92
N TYR A 340 -6.11 16.08 6.06
CA TYR A 340 -6.63 16.99 7.08
C TYR A 340 -6.41 16.40 8.46
N GLY A 341 -6.01 17.21 9.42
CA GLY A 341 -5.85 16.80 10.80
C GLY A 341 -4.93 17.69 11.61
N GLN A 342 -4.46 17.15 12.72
CA GLN A 342 -3.70 17.84 13.75
C GLN A 342 -2.36 18.40 13.28
N THR A 343 -1.92 19.47 13.95
CA THR A 343 -0.59 20.05 13.82
C THR A 343 0.29 19.71 15.03
N ASN A 344 1.57 20.06 14.99
CA ASN A 344 2.53 19.79 16.06
C ASN A 344 2.15 20.35 17.43
N ASN A 345 1.36 21.42 17.48
CA ASN A 345 0.91 22.06 18.72
C ASN A 345 -0.53 21.68 19.11
N SER A 346 -1.11 20.68 18.46
CA SER A 346 -2.45 20.19 18.78
C SER A 346 -2.51 19.63 20.20
N THR A 347 -3.57 19.97 20.92
CA THR A 347 -3.82 19.57 22.31
C THR A 347 -5.09 18.75 22.40
N VAL A 348 -5.10 17.79 23.33
CA VAL A 348 -6.32 17.06 23.70
C VAL A 348 -7.28 18.02 24.39
N VAL A 349 -8.56 17.93 24.05
CA VAL A 349 -9.63 18.63 24.75
C VAL A 349 -9.99 17.86 26.03
N TYR A 350 -10.15 18.56 27.12
CA TYR A 350 -10.57 18.00 28.41
C TYR A 350 -12.03 18.32 28.72
N GLU A 351 -12.74 17.37 29.28
CA GLU A 351 -14.10 17.55 29.76
C GLU A 351 -14.10 17.77 31.27
N VAL A 352 -14.77 18.85 31.71
CA VAL A 352 -14.98 19.16 33.12
C VAL A 352 -16.36 18.60 33.51
N LYS A 353 -16.39 17.53 34.28
CA LYS A 353 -17.62 16.90 34.74
C LYS A 353 -18.32 17.74 35.83
N SER A 354 -19.60 17.53 36.04
CA SER A 354 -20.42 18.23 37.01
C SER A 354 -19.92 18.12 38.48
N ASN A 355 -19.11 17.08 38.77
CA ASN A 355 -18.44 16.92 40.07
C ASN A 355 -17.10 17.65 40.18
N GLY A 356 -16.73 18.45 39.20
CA GLY A 356 -15.46 19.18 39.12
C GLY A 356 -14.26 18.33 38.67
N SER A 357 -14.41 17.04 38.41
CA SER A 357 -13.31 16.22 37.90
C SER A 357 -13.04 16.52 36.42
N VAL A 358 -11.75 16.54 36.05
CA VAL A 358 -11.28 16.81 34.70
C VAL A 358 -10.74 15.51 34.09
N SER A 359 -11.21 15.17 32.91
CA SER A 359 -10.71 14.00 32.16
C SER A 359 -10.55 14.31 30.68
N PRO A 360 -9.58 13.69 29.98
CA PRO A 360 -9.47 13.86 28.54
C PRO A 360 -10.79 13.47 27.86
N LYS A 361 -11.29 14.31 26.97
CA LYS A 361 -12.46 14.00 26.15
C LYS A 361 -12.07 13.00 25.08
N PHE A 362 -12.86 11.94 24.95
CA PHE A 362 -12.67 10.95 23.88
C PHE A 362 -14.02 10.52 23.33
N ASN A 363 -14.03 10.19 22.06
CA ASN A 363 -15.13 9.49 21.43
C ASN A 363 -14.92 7.98 21.60
N PRO A 364 -15.94 7.21 21.95
CA PRO A 364 -15.84 5.76 21.94
C PRO A 364 -15.72 5.30 20.47
N GLY A 365 -14.58 4.73 20.14
CA GLY A 365 -14.34 4.08 18.86
C GLY A 365 -14.88 2.64 18.83
N LYS A 366 -14.32 1.78 17.99
CA LYS A 366 -14.71 0.38 17.84
C LYS A 366 -14.59 -0.39 19.17
N ALA A 367 -15.51 -1.32 19.41
CA ALA A 367 -15.44 -2.24 20.55
C ALA A 367 -14.22 -3.15 20.44
N LEU A 368 -13.54 -3.34 21.57
CA LEU A 368 -12.39 -4.24 21.70
C LEU A 368 -12.89 -5.58 22.25
N TYR A 369 -12.74 -6.62 21.43
CA TYR A 369 -13.15 -7.97 21.78
C TYR A 369 -11.95 -8.81 22.23
N ALA A 370 -12.13 -9.57 23.31
CA ALA A 370 -11.17 -10.57 23.76
C ALA A 370 -11.84 -11.93 23.93
N LYS A 371 -11.04 -12.98 23.75
CA LYS A 371 -11.45 -14.35 24.05
C LYS A 371 -11.65 -14.51 25.55
N VAL A 372 -12.76 -15.09 25.96
CA VAL A 372 -13.00 -15.43 27.38
C VAL A 372 -12.09 -16.60 27.76
N VAL A 373 -11.39 -16.46 28.88
CA VAL A 373 -10.59 -17.55 29.45
C VAL A 373 -11.52 -18.59 30.02
N LYS A 374 -11.49 -19.82 29.51
CA LYS A 374 -12.32 -20.92 29.98
C LYS A 374 -11.88 -21.34 31.38
N THR A 375 -12.87 -21.47 32.29
CA THR A 375 -12.67 -22.03 33.63
C THR A 375 -12.92 -23.55 33.69
N SER A 376 -13.60 -24.09 32.66
CA SER A 376 -13.87 -25.52 32.47
C SER A 376 -13.70 -25.89 30.98
N PRO A 377 -13.24 -27.10 30.64
CA PRO A 377 -13.15 -27.59 29.26
C PRO A 377 -14.48 -27.57 28.49
N ASP A 378 -15.60 -27.79 29.18
CA ASP A 378 -16.92 -27.83 28.59
C ASP A 378 -17.54 -26.45 28.33
N GLN A 379 -16.91 -25.38 28.80
CA GLN A 379 -17.40 -24.02 28.58
C GLN A 379 -17.27 -23.66 27.08
N PRO A 380 -18.36 -23.15 26.44
CA PRO A 380 -18.32 -22.73 25.06
C PRO A 380 -17.34 -21.58 24.86
N ASP A 381 -16.78 -21.49 23.67
CA ASP A 381 -15.98 -20.31 23.24
C ASP A 381 -16.87 -19.07 23.20
N LYS A 382 -16.37 -17.94 23.66
CA LYS A 382 -17.07 -16.67 23.68
C LYS A 382 -16.15 -15.50 23.59
N TYR A 383 -16.56 -14.47 22.86
CA TYR A 383 -15.92 -13.15 22.88
C TYR A 383 -16.70 -12.20 23.80
N GLU A 384 -15.98 -11.42 24.57
CA GLU A 384 -16.55 -10.34 25.40
C GLU A 384 -15.91 -9.00 25.04
N ILE A 385 -16.69 -7.94 25.21
CA ILE A 385 -16.20 -6.57 25.05
C ILE A 385 -15.40 -6.21 26.29
N THR A 386 -14.10 -5.98 26.12
CA THR A 386 -13.20 -5.55 27.20
C THR A 386 -13.08 -4.04 27.32
N GLY A 387 -13.57 -3.31 26.32
CA GLY A 387 -13.56 -1.85 26.28
C GLY A 387 -13.85 -1.33 24.88
N TYR A 388 -13.59 -0.04 24.72
CA TYR A 388 -13.71 0.64 23.43
C TYR A 388 -12.40 1.35 23.11
N LYS A 389 -12.03 1.40 21.81
CA LYS A 389 -10.90 2.20 21.35
C LYS A 389 -11.17 3.66 21.73
N LYS A 390 -10.19 4.30 22.37
CA LYS A 390 -10.31 5.71 22.77
C LYS A 390 -9.78 6.60 21.68
N GLU A 391 -10.65 7.39 21.08
CA GLU A 391 -10.29 8.41 20.10
C GLU A 391 -10.32 9.77 20.77
N TYR A 392 -9.15 10.26 21.18
CA TYR A 392 -9.05 11.53 21.87
C TYR A 392 -9.49 12.67 20.96
N VAL A 393 -10.35 13.55 21.49
CA VAL A 393 -10.81 14.75 20.79
C VAL A 393 -9.70 15.78 20.85
N MET A 394 -9.16 16.13 19.70
CA MET A 394 -8.16 17.20 19.56
C MET A 394 -8.84 18.54 19.30
N ALA A 395 -8.22 19.62 19.75
CA ALA A 395 -8.73 20.98 19.50
C ALA A 395 -8.86 21.25 17.98
N PRO A 396 -10.09 21.42 17.45
CA PRO A 396 -10.32 21.49 16.01
C PRO A 396 -9.73 22.74 15.35
N GLU A 397 -9.53 23.80 16.11
CA GLU A 397 -8.93 25.06 15.65
C GLU A 397 -7.48 24.87 15.18
N LEU A 398 -6.79 23.84 15.71
CA LEU A 398 -5.42 23.49 15.38
C LEU A 398 -5.31 22.53 14.19
N ASN A 399 -6.43 21.98 13.69
CA ASN A 399 -6.43 21.17 12.49
C ASN A 399 -6.23 22.01 11.23
N MET A 400 -5.53 21.44 10.24
CA MET A 400 -5.29 22.08 8.96
C MET A 400 -5.38 21.09 7.80
N LEU A 401 -5.55 21.64 6.60
CA LEU A 401 -5.36 20.88 5.35
C LEU A 401 -3.87 20.65 5.13
N PHE A 402 -3.53 19.47 4.63
CA PHE A 402 -2.17 19.07 4.29
C PHE A 402 -1.16 19.29 5.43
N PRO A 403 -1.39 18.72 6.64
CA PRO A 403 -0.55 18.96 7.81
C PRO A 403 0.76 18.18 7.72
N ARG A 404 1.80 18.80 7.19
CA ARG A 404 3.15 18.19 7.14
C ARG A 404 3.92 18.34 8.43
N ILE A 405 3.61 19.40 9.20
CA ILE A 405 4.15 19.70 10.53
C ILE A 405 3.11 19.24 11.56
N TYR A 406 3.05 17.95 11.87
CA TYR A 406 1.97 17.35 12.68
C TYR A 406 2.43 16.77 14.02
N SER A 407 3.70 16.43 14.19
CA SER A 407 4.19 15.77 15.41
C SER A 407 4.79 16.77 16.41
N GLY A 408 4.24 16.81 17.61
CA GLY A 408 4.76 17.66 18.68
C GLY A 408 6.18 17.30 19.12
N GLN A 409 6.56 16.02 19.00
CA GLN A 409 7.90 15.55 19.35
C GLN A 409 9.00 16.06 18.41
N HIS A 410 8.64 16.45 17.18
CA HIS A 410 9.59 16.85 16.15
C HIS A 410 9.58 18.36 15.86
N THR A 411 9.00 19.18 16.72
CA THR A 411 8.83 20.63 16.49
C THR A 411 10.16 21.34 16.22
N ALA A 412 11.23 21.01 16.97
CA ALA A 412 12.56 21.58 16.75
C ALA A 412 13.12 21.20 15.38
N ALA A 413 13.03 19.92 15.00
CA ALA A 413 13.48 19.45 13.70
C ALA A 413 12.72 20.11 12.54
N TYR A 414 11.41 20.34 12.68
CA TYR A 414 10.65 21.09 11.68
C TYR A 414 11.16 22.52 11.52
N ALA A 415 11.43 23.22 12.65
CA ALA A 415 11.96 24.56 12.63
C ALA A 415 13.33 24.63 11.96
N ASP A 416 14.23 23.71 12.27
CA ASP A 416 15.57 23.62 11.68
C ASP A 416 15.49 23.46 10.15
N TRP A 417 14.63 22.55 9.66
CA TRP A 417 14.49 22.29 8.23
C TRP A 417 13.92 23.46 7.42
N ILE A 418 13.06 24.31 8.03
CA ILE A 418 12.44 25.43 7.30
C ILE A 418 13.04 26.80 7.66
N GLY A 419 14.09 26.82 8.51
CA GLY A 419 14.72 28.06 8.95
C GLY A 419 13.88 28.88 9.93
N GLY A 420 13.14 28.19 10.80
CA GLY A 420 12.26 28.76 11.83
C GLY A 420 10.79 28.45 11.58
N LEU A 421 10.06 28.24 12.67
CA LEU A 421 8.63 27.98 12.69
C LEU A 421 7.94 29.12 13.46
N GLN A 422 7.33 30.05 12.75
CA GLN A 422 6.65 31.21 13.34
C GLN A 422 5.17 30.95 13.63
N GLY A 423 4.49 30.28 12.68
CA GLY A 423 3.08 29.98 12.77
C GLY A 423 2.18 31.19 12.90
N ARG A 424 0.96 30.96 13.33
CA ARG A 424 0.00 32.02 13.71
C ARG A 424 -0.63 31.71 15.07
N PRO A 425 -0.88 32.71 15.94
CA PRO A 425 -1.58 32.50 17.20
C PRO A 425 -3.05 32.09 16.93
N VAL A 426 -3.54 31.13 17.70
CA VAL A 426 -4.91 30.60 17.63
C VAL A 426 -5.37 30.30 19.05
N GLN A 427 -6.60 30.71 19.38
CA GLN A 427 -7.28 30.33 20.61
C GLN A 427 -7.80 28.89 20.43
N ALA A 428 -7.15 27.94 21.07
CA ALA A 428 -7.50 26.53 20.99
C ALA A 428 -8.36 26.11 22.19
N THR A 429 -9.39 25.35 21.95
CA THR A 429 -10.25 24.77 22.99
C THR A 429 -9.44 23.86 23.90
N GLN A 430 -9.44 24.14 25.23
CA GLN A 430 -8.76 23.31 26.22
C GLN A 430 -9.76 22.56 27.12
N TYR A 431 -10.76 23.23 27.63
CA TYR A 431 -11.78 22.66 28.50
C TYR A 431 -13.19 22.86 27.94
N VAL A 432 -13.99 21.82 28.01
CA VAL A 432 -15.40 21.84 27.63
C VAL A 432 -16.29 21.30 28.76
N SER A 433 -17.55 21.73 28.77
CA SER A 433 -18.59 21.15 29.62
C SER A 433 -19.02 19.76 29.11
N PRO A 434 -19.78 18.96 29.89
CA PRO A 434 -20.37 17.73 29.42
C PRO A 434 -21.27 17.93 28.19
N ASP A 435 -21.92 19.09 28.08
CA ASP A 435 -22.78 19.45 26.94
C ASP A 435 -21.98 19.95 25.71
N GLY A 436 -20.65 20.03 25.85
CA GLY A 436 -19.75 20.44 24.76
C GLY A 436 -19.51 21.92 24.64
N GLU A 437 -20.00 22.77 25.56
CA GLU A 437 -19.72 24.19 25.58
C GLU A 437 -18.27 24.45 25.98
N VAL A 438 -17.61 25.41 25.31
CA VAL A 438 -16.21 25.78 25.59
C VAL A 438 -16.16 26.58 26.89
N ILE A 439 -15.49 26.03 27.89
CA ILE A 439 -15.26 26.69 29.20
C ILE A 439 -14.00 27.55 29.16
N GLN A 440 -12.94 27.02 28.54
CA GLN A 440 -11.64 27.70 28.51
C GLN A 440 -10.90 27.39 27.22
N THR A 441 -10.23 28.40 26.69
CA THR A 441 -9.29 28.30 25.57
C THR A 441 -7.86 28.55 26.04
N VAL A 442 -6.89 28.14 25.24
CA VAL A 442 -5.46 28.37 25.45
C VAL A 442 -4.84 28.89 24.17
N ASP A 443 -3.91 29.85 24.32
CA ASP A 443 -3.14 30.35 23.20
C ASP A 443 -2.18 29.30 22.69
N ARG A 444 -2.25 28.98 21.40
CA ARG A 444 -1.38 28.03 20.70
C ARG A 444 -0.91 28.64 19.38
N ILE A 445 0.26 28.21 18.95
CA ILE A 445 0.80 28.61 17.65
C ILE A 445 0.50 27.48 16.66
N LYS A 446 -0.28 27.78 15.62
CA LYS A 446 -0.60 26.87 14.55
C LYS A 446 0.30 27.13 13.35
N PRO A 447 0.98 26.11 12.79
CA PRO A 447 1.75 26.27 11.56
C PRO A 447 0.90 26.85 10.43
N THR A 448 1.49 27.66 9.60
CA THR A 448 0.85 28.18 8.38
C THR A 448 0.89 27.13 7.25
N MET A 449 0.03 27.29 6.24
CA MET A 449 0.08 26.47 5.04
C MET A 449 1.43 26.64 4.31
N GLY A 450 1.99 27.85 4.30
CA GLY A 450 3.30 28.13 3.70
C GLY A 450 4.43 27.36 4.36
N GLU A 451 4.45 27.29 5.70
CA GLU A 451 5.43 26.51 6.45
C GLU A 451 5.28 25.00 6.18
N SER A 452 4.05 24.47 6.15
CA SER A 452 3.78 23.08 5.80
C SER A 452 4.24 22.74 4.38
N LEU A 453 3.98 23.61 3.40
CA LEU A 453 4.44 23.42 2.02
C LEU A 453 5.96 23.54 1.91
N ARG A 454 6.58 24.49 2.62
CA ARG A 454 8.05 24.62 2.65
C ARG A 454 8.70 23.38 3.22
N PHE A 455 8.16 22.83 4.33
CA PHE A 455 8.67 21.58 4.89
C PHE A 455 8.48 20.40 3.93
N PHE A 456 7.34 20.31 3.24
CA PHE A 456 7.11 19.30 2.21
C PHE A 456 8.16 19.38 1.09
N LEU A 457 8.42 20.57 0.57
CA LEU A 457 9.35 20.76 -0.54
C LEU A 457 10.81 20.54 -0.11
N VAL A 458 11.23 21.14 1.00
CA VAL A 458 12.64 21.11 1.43
C VAL A 458 13.01 19.76 2.04
N TYR A 459 12.18 19.25 2.95
CA TYR A 459 12.50 18.01 3.64
C TYR A 459 11.97 16.78 2.90
N GLN A 460 10.65 16.69 2.67
CA GLN A 460 10.07 15.45 2.17
C GLN A 460 10.41 15.22 0.69
N LEU A 461 10.29 16.25 -0.15
CA LEU A 461 10.58 16.10 -1.57
C LEU A 461 12.08 16.17 -1.88
N ASN A 462 12.80 17.18 -1.38
CA ASN A 462 14.21 17.35 -1.72
C ASN A 462 15.12 16.41 -0.91
N HIS A 463 15.09 16.46 0.42
CA HIS A 463 16.01 15.66 1.25
C HIS A 463 15.62 14.17 1.29
N MET A 464 14.36 13.84 1.55
CA MET A 464 13.95 12.44 1.69
C MET A 464 13.80 11.73 0.33
N TYR A 465 13.14 12.35 -0.66
CA TYR A 465 12.89 11.68 -1.94
C TYR A 465 14.01 11.93 -2.95
N TRP A 466 14.29 13.20 -3.30
CA TRP A 466 15.22 13.53 -4.39
C TRP A 466 16.66 13.12 -4.10
N ARG A 467 17.16 13.39 -2.89
CA ARG A 467 18.49 12.95 -2.46
C ARG A 467 18.64 11.44 -2.57
N TYR A 468 17.66 10.69 -2.07
CA TYR A 468 17.68 9.22 -2.11
C TYR A 468 17.58 8.67 -3.53
N PHE A 469 16.74 9.28 -4.38
CA PHE A 469 16.67 8.96 -5.80
C PHE A 469 18.03 9.16 -6.49
N MET A 470 18.69 10.30 -6.28
CA MET A 470 19.97 10.62 -6.88
C MET A 470 21.12 9.70 -6.41
N TRP A 471 21.06 9.15 -5.20
CA TRP A 471 22.02 8.15 -4.76
C TRP A 471 22.07 6.92 -5.67
N ASN A 472 20.94 6.56 -6.26
CA ASN A 472 20.85 5.38 -7.11
C ASN A 472 21.49 5.59 -8.50
N PHE A 473 21.56 6.83 -8.98
CA PHE A 473 21.90 7.11 -10.38
C PHE A 473 23.05 8.12 -10.57
N ALA A 474 23.39 8.88 -9.54
CA ALA A 474 24.53 9.79 -9.57
C ALA A 474 25.67 9.20 -8.71
N GLY A 475 25.83 9.68 -7.52
CA GLY A 475 26.82 9.18 -6.57
C GLY A 475 26.43 9.53 -5.15
N ARG A 476 27.07 8.88 -4.20
CA ARG A 476 26.88 9.11 -2.76
C ARG A 476 28.14 9.76 -2.20
N GLN A 477 27.99 10.83 -1.45
CA GLN A 477 29.10 11.55 -0.82
C GLN A 477 29.92 10.67 0.14
N ASN A 478 29.20 9.95 1.01
CA ASN A 478 29.75 8.96 1.93
C ASN A 478 28.63 8.08 2.50
N ASP A 479 28.96 7.08 3.31
CA ASP A 479 28.01 6.16 3.95
C ASP A 479 27.47 6.70 5.28
N ILE A 480 27.80 7.92 5.67
CA ILE A 480 27.31 8.54 6.90
C ILE A 480 25.90 9.06 6.60
N GLN A 481 24.95 8.69 7.44
CA GLN A 481 23.57 9.19 7.33
C GLN A 481 23.55 10.66 7.71
N GLY A 482 23.31 11.53 6.70
CA GLY A 482 23.17 12.97 6.91
C GLY A 482 21.76 13.37 7.28
N ASN A 483 21.65 14.49 8.00
CA ASN A 483 20.38 15.13 8.36
C ASN A 483 20.26 16.54 7.75
N GLY A 484 20.86 16.74 6.57
CA GLY A 484 20.85 18.02 5.83
C GLY A 484 22.17 18.77 5.85
N GLU A 485 23.18 18.29 6.56
CA GLU A 485 24.53 18.84 6.58
C GLU A 485 25.21 18.69 5.21
N VAL A 486 26.11 19.62 4.89
CA VAL A 486 26.81 19.65 3.59
C VAL A 486 27.88 18.55 3.44
N ASN A 487 28.30 17.91 4.53
CA ASN A 487 29.41 16.96 4.57
C ASN A 487 28.98 15.50 4.78
N HIS A 488 27.70 15.22 4.98
CA HIS A 488 27.21 13.87 5.24
C HIS A 488 26.05 13.46 4.37
N GLY A 489 26.15 12.28 3.76
CA GLY A 489 25.04 11.57 3.14
C GLY A 489 24.33 12.30 1.99
N ASN A 490 24.98 13.24 1.34
CA ASN A 490 24.43 13.92 0.19
C ASN A 490 24.62 13.10 -1.10
N TRP A 491 23.84 13.40 -2.12
CA TRP A 491 24.16 12.95 -3.47
C TRP A 491 25.20 13.85 -4.10
N ILE A 492 26.07 13.30 -4.92
CA ILE A 492 27.08 14.03 -5.69
C ILE A 492 27.10 13.55 -7.13
N SER A 493 27.39 14.47 -8.04
CA SER A 493 27.53 14.17 -9.46
C SER A 493 28.98 13.82 -9.83
N GLY A 494 29.95 14.15 -8.98
CA GLY A 494 31.37 14.11 -9.28
C GLY A 494 31.84 15.28 -10.17
N ILE A 495 30.94 16.21 -10.48
CA ILE A 495 31.24 17.40 -11.30
C ILE A 495 31.29 18.63 -10.39
N PRO A 496 32.46 19.25 -10.13
CA PRO A 496 32.61 20.37 -9.19
C PRO A 496 31.66 21.54 -9.45
N PHE A 497 31.38 21.84 -10.72
CA PHE A 497 30.45 22.90 -11.11
C PHE A 497 29.02 22.67 -10.60
N ILE A 498 28.59 21.41 -10.45
CA ILE A 498 27.27 21.03 -9.93
C ILE A 498 27.30 20.89 -8.41
N ASP A 499 28.36 20.30 -7.87
CA ASP A 499 28.42 19.90 -6.46
C ASP A 499 28.85 21.04 -5.54
N ASN A 500 29.88 21.83 -5.94
CA ASN A 500 30.44 22.89 -5.08
C ASN A 500 29.43 24.00 -4.71
N PRO A 501 28.54 24.47 -5.60
CA PRO A 501 27.52 25.46 -5.21
C PRO A 501 26.53 24.95 -4.15
N ARG A 502 26.36 23.63 -4.05
CA ARG A 502 25.43 23.00 -3.09
C ARG A 502 26.09 22.58 -1.79
N LEU A 503 27.30 22.09 -1.85
CA LEU A 503 27.94 21.35 -0.75
C LEU A 503 29.31 21.92 -0.38
N GLY A 504 29.84 22.92 -1.10
CA GLY A 504 31.20 23.38 -0.97
C GLY A 504 32.20 22.46 -1.69
N ASP A 505 33.49 22.75 -1.56
CA ASP A 505 34.55 21.97 -2.20
C ASP A 505 34.67 20.57 -1.56
N GLN A 506 34.25 19.56 -2.29
CA GLN A 506 34.22 18.18 -1.83
C GLN A 506 35.60 17.52 -1.77
N SER A 507 36.61 18.10 -2.41
CA SER A 507 37.98 17.59 -2.35
C SER A 507 38.62 17.71 -0.97
N LEU A 508 38.06 18.53 -0.11
CA LEU A 508 38.49 18.72 1.29
C LEU A 508 37.95 17.66 2.24
N LEU A 509 37.03 16.81 1.82
CA LEU A 509 36.45 15.76 2.65
C LEU A 509 37.36 14.53 2.67
N PRO A 510 37.69 13.97 3.87
CA PRO A 510 38.62 12.85 4.00
C PRO A 510 38.09 11.52 3.45
N TYR A 511 36.79 11.42 3.21
CA TYR A 511 36.13 10.18 2.75
C TYR A 511 35.14 10.49 1.62
N LEU A 512 35.68 10.79 0.44
CA LEU A 512 34.86 10.95 -0.76
C LEU A 512 34.75 9.61 -1.49
N TYR A 513 33.57 8.99 -1.46
CA TYR A 513 33.26 7.80 -2.26
C TYR A 513 32.64 8.22 -3.59
N LEU A 514 33.49 8.46 -4.58
CA LEU A 514 33.05 8.69 -5.96
C LEU A 514 32.57 7.36 -6.56
N LEU A 515 31.28 7.28 -6.83
CA LEU A 515 30.62 6.28 -7.67
C LEU A 515 30.82 4.81 -7.27
N HIS A 516 29.83 4.27 -6.60
CA HIS A 516 29.68 2.83 -6.37
C HIS A 516 29.38 1.99 -7.63
N LEU A 517 29.56 2.52 -8.82
CA LEU A 517 29.48 1.73 -10.06
C LEU A 517 30.63 0.73 -10.20
N SER A 518 31.72 0.89 -9.42
CA SER A 518 32.92 0.06 -9.57
C SER A 518 33.23 -0.91 -8.43
N GLU A 519 32.54 -0.84 -7.26
CA GLU A 519 32.87 -1.72 -6.12
C GLU A 519 31.68 -2.34 -5.38
N PRO A 520 30.88 -3.20 -6.04
CA PRO A 520 29.96 -4.06 -5.26
C PRO A 520 30.69 -5.09 -4.38
N THR A 521 31.97 -5.36 -4.67
CA THR A 521 32.74 -6.44 -4.03
C THR A 521 33.28 -6.08 -2.66
N ASN A 522 33.57 -4.82 -2.35
CA ASN A 522 34.12 -4.44 -1.03
C ASN A 522 33.08 -4.45 0.10
N ARG A 523 31.79 -4.43 -0.21
CA ARG A 523 30.74 -4.52 0.83
C ARG A 523 30.39 -5.95 1.22
N LEU A 524 30.62 -6.93 0.35
CA LEU A 524 30.44 -8.35 0.68
C LEU A 524 31.46 -8.88 1.70
N SER A 525 32.58 -8.19 1.90
CA SER A 525 33.59 -8.55 2.89
C SER A 525 33.36 -7.95 4.28
N ARG A 526 32.35 -7.08 4.46
CA ARG A 526 32.01 -6.43 5.74
C ARG A 526 30.65 -6.82 6.30
N ALA A 527 29.89 -7.66 5.61
CA ALA A 527 28.68 -8.34 6.07
C ALA A 527 28.97 -9.82 6.33
#